data_1ad3cf4b8a43ceb7a7247af5564e60f3
#
_entry.id   1ad3cf4b8a43ceb7a7247af5564e60f3
#
_cell.length_a   1.000
_cell.length_b   1.000
_cell.length_c   1.000
_cell.angle_alpha   90.00
_cell.angle_beta   90.00
_cell.angle_gamma   90.00
#
_symmetry.space_group_name_H-M   'P 1'
#
loop_
_entity.id
_entity.type
_entity.pdbx_description
1 polymer ?
#
loop_
_entity_poly.entity_id
_entity_poly.type
_entity_poly.pdbx_seq_one_letter_code
_entity_poly.pdbx_strand_id
1 'polypeptide(L)'
;HMADTRKTKVLIIGSGPAGYTAGVYASRAMLEPILVQGIEPGGQLTTTTEVENWPGDTEVQGPDLMVRMEAHAKAMGTEIISDIITDLDLQNRPFAATGDSGTTYLADAVILATGARAKWLGLPSEEKFKGFGVSACATCDGFFYRGQEIVVIGGGNTAVEEALFLTNFASKVTLVHRRDELRAEKILIDRLMKNPKIEPLWFHELEEVI
;
A
#
# COMPACT_ATOMS: atom_id res chain seq x y z
N HIS A 1 28.14 7.91 -20.57
CA HIS A 1 27.70 6.68 -19.92
C HIS A 1 26.86 5.87 -20.90
N MET A 2 27.31 4.67 -21.28
CA MET A 2 26.47 3.72 -22.01
C MET A 2 25.32 3.32 -21.10
N ALA A 3 24.09 3.35 -21.64
CA ALA A 3 22.93 2.82 -20.94
C ALA A 3 23.16 1.33 -20.63
N ASP A 4 22.99 0.94 -19.38
CA ASP A 4 23.13 -0.45 -18.94
C ASP A 4 21.90 -1.25 -19.40
N THR A 5 22.14 -2.49 -19.82
CA THR A 5 21.08 -3.42 -20.22
C THR A 5 21.16 -4.66 -19.38
N ARG A 6 20.06 -4.99 -18.69
CA ARG A 6 19.93 -6.20 -17.86
C ARG A 6 18.92 -7.15 -18.49
N LYS A 7 19.24 -8.41 -18.49
CA LYS A 7 18.36 -9.47 -19.02
C LYS A 7 17.92 -10.39 -17.91
N THR A 8 16.67 -10.79 -17.93
CA THR A 8 16.10 -11.77 -17.00
C THR A 8 15.00 -12.58 -17.68
N LYS A 9 14.74 -13.77 -17.17
CA LYS A 9 13.56 -14.55 -17.58
C LYS A 9 12.27 -13.92 -17.07
N VAL A 10 12.29 -13.40 -15.83
CA VAL A 10 11.13 -12.78 -15.18
C VAL A 10 11.52 -11.46 -14.56
N LEU A 11 10.88 -10.38 -14.97
CA LEU A 11 10.97 -9.07 -14.34
C LEU A 11 9.76 -8.85 -13.45
N ILE A 12 9.99 -8.55 -12.18
CA ILE A 12 8.95 -8.23 -11.20
C ILE A 12 9.01 -6.74 -10.92
N ILE A 13 7.92 -6.03 -11.16
CA ILE A 13 7.82 -4.59 -10.94
C ILE A 13 6.99 -4.33 -9.69
N GLY A 14 7.65 -3.92 -8.62
CA GLY A 14 7.07 -3.64 -7.32
C GLY A 14 7.57 -4.58 -6.23
N SER A 15 7.66 -4.04 -5.01
CA SER A 15 8.26 -4.68 -3.84
C SER A 15 7.35 -4.76 -2.62
N GLY A 16 6.06 -4.74 -2.84
CA GLY A 16 5.09 -5.10 -1.81
C GLY A 16 5.03 -6.62 -1.60
N PRO A 17 4.08 -7.11 -0.80
CA PRO A 17 3.93 -8.55 -0.54
C PRO A 17 3.78 -9.38 -1.80
N ALA A 18 3.05 -8.88 -2.79
CA ALA A 18 2.86 -9.56 -4.07
C ALA A 18 4.19 -9.72 -4.83
N GLY A 19 4.99 -8.65 -4.91
CA GLY A 19 6.29 -8.66 -5.59
C GLY A 19 7.28 -9.62 -4.93
N TYR A 20 7.45 -9.55 -3.63
CA TYR A 20 8.35 -10.46 -2.92
C TYR A 20 7.88 -11.92 -2.98
N THR A 21 6.58 -12.16 -2.90
CA THR A 21 6.03 -13.51 -3.08
C THR A 21 6.34 -14.06 -4.47
N ALA A 22 6.13 -13.25 -5.50
CA ALA A 22 6.51 -13.62 -6.87
C ALA A 22 8.01 -13.92 -6.98
N GLY A 23 8.85 -13.10 -6.33
CA GLY A 23 10.30 -13.33 -6.28
C GLY A 23 10.67 -14.66 -5.65
N VAL A 24 10.07 -15.02 -4.53
CA VAL A 24 10.29 -16.30 -3.86
C VAL A 24 9.98 -17.45 -4.82
N TYR A 25 8.82 -17.46 -5.43
CA TYR A 25 8.41 -18.58 -6.28
C TYR A 25 9.11 -18.62 -7.62
N ALA A 26 9.38 -17.50 -8.26
CA ALA A 26 10.16 -17.45 -9.49
C ALA A 26 11.60 -17.91 -9.27
N SER A 27 12.19 -17.54 -8.14
CA SER A 27 13.54 -18.01 -7.76
C SER A 27 13.56 -19.51 -7.51
N ARG A 28 12.56 -20.05 -6.81
CA ARG A 28 12.43 -21.48 -6.58
C ARG A 28 12.23 -22.29 -7.88
N ALA A 29 11.64 -21.66 -8.89
CA ALA A 29 11.52 -22.24 -10.24
C ALA A 29 12.79 -22.07 -11.10
N MET A 30 13.88 -21.56 -10.53
CA MET A 30 15.16 -21.31 -11.23
C MET A 30 15.03 -20.34 -12.41
N LEU A 31 14.14 -19.36 -12.29
CA LEU A 31 13.89 -18.34 -13.33
C LEU A 31 14.77 -17.09 -13.20
N GLU A 32 15.61 -17.03 -12.19
CA GLU A 32 16.56 -15.94 -11.96
C GLU A 32 15.89 -14.55 -12.04
N PRO A 33 14.83 -14.29 -11.24
CA PRO A 33 14.06 -13.07 -11.36
C PRO A 33 14.85 -11.84 -10.92
N ILE A 34 14.58 -10.72 -11.60
CA ILE A 34 14.94 -9.38 -11.16
C ILE A 34 13.67 -8.71 -10.65
N LEU A 35 13.73 -8.16 -9.45
CA LEU A 35 12.66 -7.37 -8.85
C LEU A 35 13.12 -5.92 -8.72
N VAL A 36 12.37 -5.00 -9.32
CA VAL A 36 12.62 -3.55 -9.21
C VAL A 36 11.69 -2.97 -8.16
N GLN A 37 12.29 -2.36 -7.12
CA GLN A 37 11.58 -1.99 -5.90
C GLN A 37 10.55 -0.88 -6.06
N GLY A 38 10.80 0.10 -6.93
CA GLY A 38 9.94 1.28 -7.05
C GLY A 38 10.28 2.36 -6.01
N ILE A 39 9.38 3.33 -5.89
CA ILE A 39 9.56 4.53 -5.03
C ILE A 39 9.48 4.17 -3.54
N GLU A 40 8.61 3.23 -3.19
CA GLU A 40 8.35 2.83 -1.80
C GLU A 40 8.70 1.36 -1.60
N PRO A 41 9.97 1.03 -1.31
CA PRO A 41 10.37 -0.34 -1.05
C PRO A 41 9.55 -0.96 0.10
N GLY A 42 8.97 -2.14 -0.15
CA GLY A 42 8.08 -2.80 0.80
C GLY A 42 6.60 -2.42 0.65
N GLY A 43 6.28 -1.38 -0.12
CA GLY A 43 4.91 -0.96 -0.40
C GLY A 43 4.17 -0.40 0.82
N GLN A 44 2.84 -0.43 0.76
CA GLN A 44 1.98 0.19 1.79
C GLN A 44 2.12 -0.42 3.19
N LEU A 45 2.54 -1.67 3.31
CA LEU A 45 2.74 -2.30 4.62
C LEU A 45 3.87 -1.65 5.43
N THR A 46 4.77 -0.93 4.80
CA THR A 46 5.81 -0.16 5.52
C THR A 46 5.26 1.00 6.33
N THR A 47 4.06 1.46 6.02
CA THR A 47 3.33 2.50 6.74
C THR A 47 2.17 1.95 7.58
N THR A 48 1.95 0.64 7.56
CA THR A 48 0.93 -0.05 8.34
C THR A 48 1.54 -0.54 9.65
N THR A 49 0.88 -0.31 10.77
CA THR A 49 1.36 -0.78 12.08
C THR A 49 1.04 -2.25 12.27
N GLU A 50 -0.18 -2.59 12.61
CA GLU A 50 -0.60 -3.95 12.94
C GLU A 50 -1.18 -4.67 11.72
N VAL A 51 -0.64 -5.83 11.42
CA VAL A 51 -1.12 -6.74 10.39
C VAL A 51 -1.55 -8.04 11.05
N GLU A 52 -2.83 -8.36 11.00
CA GLU A 52 -3.44 -9.53 11.64
C GLU A 52 -3.87 -10.61 10.62
N ASN A 53 -3.83 -10.30 9.35
CA ASN A 53 -4.31 -11.16 8.27
C ASN A 53 -3.19 -11.75 7.41
N TRP A 54 -1.96 -11.73 7.91
CA TRP A 54 -0.85 -12.46 7.31
C TRP A 54 -0.78 -13.88 7.89
N PRO A 55 -1.03 -14.94 7.10
CA PRO A 55 -1.00 -16.30 7.61
C PRO A 55 0.39 -16.67 8.14
N GLY A 56 0.42 -17.20 9.35
CA GLY A 56 1.67 -17.56 10.04
C GLY A 56 2.05 -16.62 11.18
N ASP A 57 1.48 -15.44 11.22
CA ASP A 57 1.60 -14.50 12.34
C ASP A 57 0.20 -14.10 12.83
N THR A 58 -0.06 -14.17 14.12
CA THR A 58 -1.31 -13.69 14.70
C THR A 58 -1.42 -12.18 14.66
N GLU A 59 -0.26 -11.54 14.78
CA GLU A 59 -0.06 -10.10 14.67
C GLU A 59 1.40 -9.83 14.35
N VAL A 60 1.67 -8.95 13.41
CA VAL A 60 3.02 -8.51 13.04
C VAL A 60 2.99 -7.04 12.63
N GLN A 61 4.05 -6.31 12.93
CA GLN A 61 4.21 -4.95 12.42
C GLN A 61 4.51 -4.97 10.93
N GLY A 62 3.83 -4.11 10.16
CA GLY A 62 3.98 -4.07 8.71
C GLY A 62 5.43 -3.92 8.23
N PRO A 63 6.23 -2.96 8.76
CA PRO A 63 7.64 -2.82 8.41
C PRO A 63 8.45 -4.08 8.68
N ASP A 64 8.27 -4.73 9.81
CA ASP A 64 8.99 -5.94 10.18
C ASP A 64 8.64 -7.11 9.24
N LEU A 65 7.38 -7.25 8.88
CA LEU A 65 6.94 -8.22 7.89
C LEU A 65 7.63 -8.00 6.55
N MET A 66 7.72 -6.76 6.09
CA MET A 66 8.33 -6.46 4.79
C MET A 66 9.85 -6.68 4.79
N VAL A 67 10.53 -6.44 5.90
CA VAL A 67 11.95 -6.81 6.06
C VAL A 67 12.14 -8.33 5.95
N ARG A 68 11.27 -9.11 6.59
CA ARG A 68 11.30 -10.58 6.51
C ARG A 68 11.02 -11.08 5.09
N MET A 69 10.05 -10.48 4.39
CA MET A 69 9.70 -10.86 3.03
C MET A 69 10.82 -10.54 2.04
N GLU A 70 11.46 -9.39 2.16
CA GLU A 70 12.63 -9.04 1.36
C GLU A 70 13.77 -10.03 1.58
N ALA A 71 14.10 -10.32 2.82
CA ALA A 71 15.14 -11.29 3.17
C ALA A 71 14.84 -12.69 2.61
N HIS A 72 13.57 -13.11 2.65
CA HIS A 72 13.12 -14.38 2.09
C HIS A 72 13.31 -14.42 0.57
N ALA A 73 12.89 -13.40 -0.14
CA ALA A 73 13.08 -13.33 -1.60
C ALA A 73 14.56 -13.37 -1.98
N LYS A 74 15.41 -12.61 -1.29
CA LYS A 74 16.87 -12.63 -1.48
C LYS A 74 17.47 -14.00 -1.23
N ALA A 75 17.08 -14.66 -0.14
CA ALA A 75 17.59 -15.99 0.23
C ALA A 75 17.24 -17.05 -0.81
N MET A 76 16.13 -16.91 -1.52
CA MET A 76 15.73 -17.82 -2.60
C MET A 76 16.45 -17.52 -3.92
N GLY A 77 17.07 -16.35 -4.08
CA GLY A 77 17.83 -15.98 -5.27
C GLY A 77 17.24 -14.81 -6.08
N THR A 78 16.25 -14.08 -5.57
CA THR A 78 15.73 -12.89 -6.23
C THR A 78 16.78 -11.78 -6.19
N GLU A 79 17.14 -11.24 -7.34
CA GLU A 79 17.94 -10.02 -7.42
C GLU A 79 17.03 -8.82 -7.25
N ILE A 80 17.25 -8.03 -6.20
CA ILE A 80 16.43 -6.86 -5.86
C ILE A 80 17.22 -5.59 -6.20
N ILE A 81 16.63 -4.75 -7.04
CA ILE A 81 17.25 -3.53 -7.56
C ILE A 81 16.46 -2.31 -7.11
N SER A 82 17.18 -1.32 -6.55
CA SER A 82 16.61 -0.01 -6.24
C SER A 82 16.56 0.83 -7.52
N ASP A 83 15.43 0.81 -8.18
CA ASP A 83 15.15 1.58 -9.39
C ASP A 83 13.64 1.78 -9.50
N ILE A 84 13.21 2.61 -10.43
CA ILE A 84 11.81 2.91 -10.71
C ILE A 84 11.56 2.67 -12.19
N ILE A 85 10.61 1.80 -12.52
CA ILE A 85 10.22 1.61 -13.92
C ILE A 85 9.34 2.77 -14.36
N THR A 86 9.77 3.46 -15.39
CA THR A 86 9.10 4.65 -15.95
C THR A 86 8.38 4.38 -17.25
N ASP A 87 8.77 3.34 -17.98
CA ASP A 87 8.14 2.91 -19.22
C ASP A 87 8.22 1.40 -19.40
N LEU A 88 7.23 0.84 -20.08
CA LEU A 88 7.12 -0.61 -20.31
C LEU A 88 6.59 -0.88 -21.73
N ASP A 89 7.43 -1.48 -22.57
CA ASP A 89 7.05 -1.95 -23.91
C ASP A 89 6.72 -3.46 -23.85
N LEU A 90 5.45 -3.78 -24.05
CA LEU A 90 4.92 -5.14 -24.09
C LEU A 90 4.53 -5.58 -25.53
N GLN A 91 4.87 -4.80 -26.56
CA GLN A 91 4.51 -5.10 -27.95
C GLN A 91 5.35 -6.23 -28.53
N ASN A 92 6.61 -6.31 -28.14
CA ASN A 92 7.57 -7.28 -28.66
C ASN A 92 8.22 -8.09 -27.53
N ARG A 93 8.71 -9.26 -27.86
CA ARG A 93 9.54 -10.06 -26.95
C ARG A 93 11.00 -10.03 -27.40
N PRO A 94 11.96 -9.94 -26.48
CA PRO A 94 11.74 -9.77 -25.03
C PRO A 94 11.02 -8.45 -24.71
N PHE A 95 10.20 -8.42 -23.67
CA PHE A 95 9.60 -7.21 -23.17
C PHE A 95 10.67 -6.25 -22.65
N ALA A 96 10.50 -4.97 -22.85
CA ALA A 96 11.48 -3.97 -22.44
C ALA A 96 10.89 -3.01 -21.41
N ALA A 97 11.57 -2.87 -20.28
CA ALA A 97 11.24 -1.89 -19.25
C ALA A 97 12.38 -0.89 -19.12
N THR A 98 12.05 0.38 -18.99
CA THR A 98 13.02 1.45 -18.77
C THR A 98 13.00 1.89 -17.31
N GLY A 99 14.16 1.86 -16.68
CA GLY A 99 14.34 2.38 -15.33
C GLY A 99 14.69 3.86 -15.33
N ASP A 100 14.30 4.57 -14.28
CA ASP A 100 14.70 5.97 -14.04
C ASP A 100 16.22 6.14 -13.97
N SER A 101 16.93 5.10 -13.55
CA SER A 101 18.40 5.02 -13.58
C SER A 101 19.02 5.08 -14.99
N GLY A 102 18.20 4.91 -16.05
CA GLY A 102 18.66 4.75 -17.43
C GLY A 102 18.88 3.28 -17.82
N THR A 103 18.76 2.34 -16.91
CA THR A 103 18.86 0.92 -17.20
C THR A 103 17.66 0.43 -18.02
N THR A 104 17.92 -0.39 -19.03
CA THR A 104 16.89 -1.13 -19.75
C THR A 104 16.86 -2.58 -19.24
N TYR A 105 15.69 -3.04 -18.87
CA TYR A 105 15.45 -4.43 -18.43
C TYR A 105 14.73 -5.17 -19.56
N LEU A 106 15.32 -6.25 -20.04
CA LEU A 106 14.74 -7.12 -21.05
C LEU A 106 14.28 -8.42 -20.38
N ALA A 107 13.02 -8.78 -20.53
CA ALA A 107 12.42 -9.92 -19.85
C ALA A 107 11.56 -10.77 -20.79
N ASP A 108 11.57 -12.08 -20.58
CA ASP A 108 10.67 -13.00 -21.28
C ASP A 108 9.24 -12.92 -20.74
N ALA A 109 9.11 -12.62 -19.44
CA ALA A 109 7.83 -12.39 -18.76
C ALA A 109 7.94 -11.23 -17.76
N VAL A 110 6.83 -10.54 -17.54
CA VAL A 110 6.73 -9.42 -16.60
C VAL A 110 5.59 -9.68 -15.63
N ILE A 111 5.87 -9.47 -14.34
CA ILE A 111 4.86 -9.49 -13.28
C ILE A 111 4.67 -8.06 -12.77
N LEU A 112 3.46 -7.54 -12.92
CA LEU A 112 3.07 -6.24 -12.38
C LEU A 112 2.57 -6.40 -10.96
N ALA A 113 3.34 -5.91 -9.99
CA ALA A 113 3.03 -5.97 -8.56
C ALA A 113 3.12 -4.56 -7.94
N THR A 114 2.58 -3.59 -8.66
CA THR A 114 2.75 -2.16 -8.38
C THR A 114 1.87 -1.62 -7.25
N GLY A 115 0.99 -2.46 -6.69
CA GLY A 115 0.15 -2.13 -5.55
C GLY A 115 -0.95 -1.11 -5.86
N ALA A 116 -1.30 -0.33 -4.86
CA ALA A 116 -2.34 0.68 -4.93
C ALA A 116 -1.91 1.94 -4.19
N ARG A 117 -2.58 3.03 -4.46
CA ARG A 117 -2.44 4.30 -3.75
C ARG A 117 -3.76 4.69 -3.10
N ALA A 118 -3.69 5.52 -2.06
CA ALA A 118 -4.86 6.12 -1.47
C ALA A 118 -5.69 6.86 -2.53
N LYS A 119 -7.02 6.69 -2.46
CA LYS A 119 -7.96 7.47 -3.26
C LYS A 119 -8.29 8.76 -2.52
N TRP A 120 -8.19 9.85 -3.22
CA TRP A 120 -8.67 11.15 -2.78
C TRP A 120 -10.07 11.42 -3.32
N LEU A 121 -10.82 12.29 -2.66
CA LEU A 121 -12.17 12.65 -3.09
C LEU A 121 -12.16 13.54 -4.35
N GLY A 122 -11.05 14.26 -4.56
CA GLY A 122 -10.90 15.17 -5.70
C GLY A 122 -11.47 16.57 -5.44
N LEU A 123 -11.74 16.91 -4.18
CA LEU A 123 -12.26 18.23 -3.82
C LEU A 123 -11.11 19.27 -3.81
N PRO A 124 -11.33 20.49 -4.34
CA PRO A 124 -10.33 21.56 -4.27
C PRO A 124 -9.92 21.90 -2.83
N SER A 125 -10.86 21.87 -1.89
CA SER A 125 -10.60 22.09 -0.47
C SER A 125 -9.76 21.00 0.18
N GLU A 126 -9.91 19.76 -0.27
CA GLU A 126 -9.06 18.63 0.16
C GLU A 126 -7.59 18.92 -0.18
N GLU A 127 -7.31 19.35 -1.42
CA GLU A 127 -5.95 19.69 -1.85
C GLU A 127 -5.35 20.85 -1.06
N LYS A 128 -6.17 21.87 -0.76
CA LYS A 128 -5.75 23.04 0.02
C LYS A 128 -5.29 22.68 1.42
N PHE A 129 -5.94 21.71 2.06
CA PHE A 129 -5.69 21.34 3.46
C PHE A 129 -4.86 20.05 3.64
N LYS A 130 -4.35 19.43 2.57
CA LYS A 130 -3.41 18.31 2.67
C LYS A 130 -2.21 18.68 3.54
N GLY A 131 -1.93 17.86 4.57
CA GLY A 131 -0.88 18.13 5.54
C GLY A 131 -1.23 19.19 6.60
N PHE A 132 -2.42 19.80 6.51
CA PHE A 132 -2.91 20.84 7.41
C PHE A 132 -4.32 20.53 7.92
N GLY A 133 -4.59 19.26 8.22
CA GLY A 133 -5.88 18.78 8.70
C GLY A 133 -6.50 17.71 7.82
N VAL A 134 -6.07 17.58 6.58
CA VAL A 134 -6.52 16.52 5.65
C VAL A 134 -5.37 15.57 5.37
N SER A 135 -5.62 14.29 5.58
CA SER A 135 -4.64 13.20 5.41
C SER A 135 -5.29 11.96 4.77
N ALA A 136 -4.50 11.17 4.07
CA ALA A 136 -4.88 9.85 3.59
C ALA A 136 -4.11 8.73 4.31
N CYS A 137 -3.40 9.04 5.39
CA CYS A 137 -2.60 8.07 6.15
C CYS A 137 -2.78 8.30 7.66
N ALA A 138 -3.68 7.55 8.28
CA ALA A 138 -3.93 7.66 9.72
C ALA A 138 -2.70 7.30 10.56
N THR A 139 -1.96 6.28 10.16
CA THR A 139 -0.74 5.84 10.88
C THR A 139 0.39 6.85 10.80
N CYS A 140 0.44 7.64 9.71
CA CYS A 140 1.44 8.70 9.54
C CYS A 140 1.12 9.93 10.39
N ASP A 141 -0.14 10.36 10.39
CA ASP A 141 -0.53 11.70 10.84
C ASP A 141 -1.42 11.70 12.09
N GLY A 142 -2.01 10.58 12.47
CA GLY A 142 -3.00 10.49 13.56
C GLY A 142 -2.52 11.05 14.89
N PHE A 143 -1.24 10.86 15.20
CA PHE A 143 -0.64 11.36 16.43
C PHE A 143 -0.75 12.89 16.59
N PHE A 144 -0.68 13.64 15.49
CA PHE A 144 -0.74 15.10 15.50
C PHE A 144 -2.13 15.65 15.88
N TYR A 145 -3.15 14.79 15.85
CA TYR A 145 -4.54 15.18 16.15
C TYR A 145 -5.04 14.57 17.47
N ARG A 146 -4.12 14.28 18.39
CA ARG A 146 -4.44 13.74 19.71
C ARG A 146 -5.45 14.63 20.46
N GLY A 147 -6.48 14.00 21.00
CA GLY A 147 -7.53 14.67 21.78
C GLY A 147 -8.54 15.46 20.95
N GLN A 148 -8.41 15.43 19.62
CA GLN A 148 -9.34 16.13 18.71
C GLN A 148 -10.45 15.20 18.21
N GLU A 149 -11.53 15.79 17.75
CA GLU A 149 -12.54 15.08 16.98
C GLU A 149 -12.07 14.93 15.54
N ILE A 150 -12.16 13.72 14.99
CA ILE A 150 -11.68 13.39 13.66
C ILE A 150 -12.83 12.83 12.83
N VAL A 151 -12.85 13.16 11.55
CA VAL A 151 -13.77 12.62 10.56
C VAL A 151 -13.02 11.71 9.61
N VAL A 152 -13.54 10.51 9.36
CA VAL A 152 -13.03 9.57 8.35
C VAL A 152 -14.08 9.40 7.27
N ILE A 153 -13.67 9.52 6.02
CA ILE A 153 -14.56 9.41 4.86
C ILE A 153 -14.33 8.09 4.16
N GLY A 154 -15.35 7.25 4.09
CA GLY A 154 -15.32 5.99 3.36
C GLY A 154 -16.03 4.84 4.07
N GLY A 155 -16.11 3.69 3.40
CA GLY A 155 -16.82 2.51 3.94
C GLY A 155 -16.14 1.18 3.61
N GLY A 156 -14.93 1.21 3.05
CA GLY A 156 -14.12 0.02 2.78
C GLY A 156 -13.17 -0.32 3.92
N ASN A 157 -12.32 -1.33 3.73
CA ASN A 157 -11.35 -1.77 4.74
C ASN A 157 -10.46 -0.63 5.22
N THR A 158 -9.89 0.15 4.31
CA THR A 158 -8.99 1.26 4.67
C THR A 158 -9.65 2.26 5.62
N ALA A 159 -10.86 2.73 5.29
CA ALA A 159 -11.58 3.69 6.13
C ALA A 159 -11.90 3.11 7.51
N VAL A 160 -12.33 1.86 7.59
CA VAL A 160 -12.68 1.20 8.85
C VAL A 160 -11.44 0.94 9.70
N GLU A 161 -10.37 0.44 9.12
CA GLU A 161 -9.08 0.22 9.81
C GLU A 161 -8.52 1.54 10.35
N GLU A 162 -8.51 2.59 9.54
CA GLU A 162 -8.01 3.90 9.94
C GLU A 162 -8.89 4.53 11.02
N ALA A 163 -10.22 4.40 10.93
CA ALA A 163 -11.12 4.87 11.98
C ALA A 163 -10.84 4.16 13.32
N LEU A 164 -10.65 2.85 13.31
CA LEU A 164 -10.27 2.09 14.50
C LEU A 164 -8.92 2.53 15.06
N PHE A 165 -7.91 2.67 14.21
CA PHE A 165 -6.57 3.13 14.62
C PHE A 165 -6.61 4.51 15.26
N LEU A 166 -7.35 5.44 14.68
CA LEU A 166 -7.46 6.81 15.17
C LEU A 166 -8.10 6.92 16.55
N THR A 167 -8.86 5.92 17.00
CA THR A 167 -9.40 5.91 18.37
C THR A 167 -8.33 5.87 19.46
N ASN A 168 -7.10 5.49 19.12
CA ASN A 168 -5.96 5.57 20.03
C ASN A 168 -5.54 7.00 20.36
N PHE A 169 -5.90 7.97 19.52
CA PHE A 169 -5.50 9.38 19.64
C PHE A 169 -6.69 10.32 19.78
N ALA A 170 -7.69 10.17 18.94
CA ALA A 170 -8.85 11.03 18.87
C ALA A 170 -9.73 10.94 20.11
N SER A 171 -10.41 12.02 20.45
CA SER A 171 -11.48 12.03 21.44
C SER A 171 -12.76 11.38 20.89
N LYS A 172 -13.01 11.57 19.60
CA LYS A 172 -14.15 11.00 18.85
C LYS A 172 -13.76 10.83 17.39
N VAL A 173 -14.26 9.77 16.76
CA VAL A 173 -14.15 9.54 15.32
C VAL A 173 -15.55 9.43 14.72
N THR A 174 -15.84 10.27 13.73
CA THR A 174 -17.06 10.17 12.93
C THR A 174 -16.73 9.53 11.59
N LEU A 175 -17.32 8.37 11.30
CA LEU A 175 -17.16 7.71 10.01
C LEU A 175 -18.29 8.12 9.09
N VAL A 176 -17.98 8.88 8.04
CA VAL A 176 -18.96 9.35 7.06
C VAL A 176 -19.00 8.38 5.88
N HIS A 177 -20.18 7.85 5.60
CA HIS A 177 -20.40 6.98 4.47
C HIS A 177 -21.70 7.31 3.72
N ARG A 178 -21.64 7.28 2.39
CA ARG A 178 -22.76 7.62 1.51
C ARG A 178 -23.89 6.59 1.51
N ARG A 179 -23.68 5.41 2.05
CA ARG A 179 -24.66 4.32 2.22
C ARG A 179 -24.86 4.02 3.69
N ASP A 180 -25.74 3.08 4.00
CA ASP A 180 -26.00 2.57 5.33
C ASP A 180 -25.31 1.22 5.62
N GLU A 181 -24.47 0.77 4.69
CA GLU A 181 -23.77 -0.51 4.78
C GLU A 181 -22.31 -0.35 4.40
N LEU A 182 -21.41 -0.82 5.27
CA LEU A 182 -19.97 -0.84 5.05
C LEU A 182 -19.57 -2.05 4.20
N ARG A 183 -18.52 -1.87 3.40
CA ARG A 183 -17.95 -2.92 2.53
C ARG A 183 -16.67 -3.53 3.09
N ALA A 184 -16.29 -3.16 4.30
CA ALA A 184 -15.14 -3.72 4.99
C ALA A 184 -15.37 -5.19 5.38
N GLU A 185 -14.29 -5.87 5.79
CA GLU A 185 -14.38 -7.21 6.36
C GLU A 185 -15.29 -7.22 7.58
N LYS A 186 -16.07 -8.30 7.76
CA LYS A 186 -17.07 -8.40 8.83
C LYS A 186 -16.47 -8.22 10.23
N ILE A 187 -15.27 -8.74 10.46
CA ILE A 187 -14.58 -8.57 11.75
C ILE A 187 -14.26 -7.11 12.05
N LEU A 188 -13.90 -6.33 11.04
CA LEU A 188 -13.59 -4.91 11.16
C LEU A 188 -14.86 -4.09 11.41
N ILE A 189 -15.95 -4.42 10.72
CA ILE A 189 -17.26 -3.81 10.94
C ILE A 189 -17.74 -4.06 12.37
N ASP A 190 -17.63 -5.30 12.86
CA ASP A 190 -18.00 -5.65 14.22
C ASP A 190 -17.20 -4.85 15.26
N ARG A 191 -15.89 -4.76 15.10
CA ARG A 191 -15.01 -3.95 15.95
C ARG A 191 -15.39 -2.47 15.93
N LEU A 192 -15.66 -1.93 14.75
CA LEU A 192 -16.04 -0.53 14.60
C LEU A 192 -17.37 -0.24 15.30
N MET A 193 -18.39 -1.05 15.07
CA MET A 193 -19.71 -0.86 15.65
C MET A 193 -19.72 -1.00 17.18
N LYS A 194 -18.78 -1.74 17.75
CA LYS A 194 -18.59 -1.90 19.19
C LYS A 194 -17.73 -0.81 19.84
N ASN A 195 -17.03 -0.02 19.04
CA ASN A 195 -16.11 1.00 19.57
C ASN A 195 -16.87 2.25 20.01
N PRO A 196 -16.81 2.62 21.30
CA PRO A 196 -17.58 3.74 21.85
C PRO A 196 -17.14 5.11 21.34
N LYS A 197 -15.94 5.22 20.76
CA LYS A 197 -15.43 6.47 20.20
C LYS A 197 -15.84 6.70 18.76
N ILE A 198 -16.38 5.68 18.05
CA ILE A 198 -16.74 5.78 16.65
C ILE A 198 -18.24 5.94 16.49
N GLU A 199 -18.65 6.96 15.76
CA GLU A 199 -20.03 7.21 15.38
C GLU A 199 -20.16 7.18 13.84
N PRO A 200 -20.88 6.21 13.26
CA PRO A 200 -21.19 6.22 11.84
C PRO A 200 -22.19 7.32 11.49
N LEU A 201 -21.92 8.03 10.41
CA LEU A 201 -22.83 8.99 9.81
C LEU A 201 -23.19 8.51 8.40
N TRP A 202 -24.36 7.89 8.29
CA TRP A 202 -24.85 7.27 7.06
C TRP A 202 -25.51 8.28 6.12
N PHE A 203 -25.51 7.97 4.83
CA PHE A 203 -26.14 8.76 3.76
C PHE A 203 -25.57 10.19 3.64
N HIS A 204 -24.29 10.37 3.96
CA HIS A 204 -23.61 11.66 3.85
C HIS A 204 -22.37 11.55 2.98
N GLU A 205 -22.04 12.64 2.34
CA GLU A 205 -20.83 12.84 1.58
C GLU A 205 -20.16 14.16 2.02
N LEU A 206 -18.84 14.23 1.90
CA LEU A 206 -18.12 15.47 2.14
C LEU A 206 -18.22 16.35 0.92
N GLU A 207 -18.75 17.57 1.11
CA GLU A 207 -18.87 18.57 0.06
C GLU A 207 -17.63 19.48 0.03
N GLU A 208 -17.18 19.94 1.18
CA GLU A 208 -16.08 20.89 1.30
C GLU A 208 -15.41 20.79 2.67
N VAL A 209 -14.10 21.08 2.71
CA VAL A 209 -13.32 21.31 3.95
C VAL A 209 -13.14 22.82 4.12
N ILE A 210 -13.45 23.34 5.29
CA ILE A 210 -13.43 24.77 5.59
C ILE A 210 -12.45 25.12 6.73
#